data_81950581f2a50a92b8f0a216c4d62153
#
_entry.id   81950581f2a50a92b8f0a216c4d62153
#
_cell.length_a   1.000
_cell.length_b   1.000
_cell.length_c   1.000
_cell.angle_alpha   90.00
_cell.angle_beta   90.00
_cell.angle_gamma   90.00
#
_symmetry.space_group_name_H-M   'P 1'
#
loop_
_entity.id
_entity.type
_entity.pdbx_description
1 polymer ?
#
loop_
_entity_poly.entity_id
_entity_poly.type
_entity_poly.pdbx_seq_one_letter_code
_entity_poly.pdbx_strand_id
1 'polypeptide(L)'
;MKKFFSFSVLTLACASLLWIPRARTAANDEAEIRQLLDRWAKAFRARDLNGIMSIYEPGQALVSFDIVAPLQYVGFEAYKKDYQEFLDQFQGPIEVEYRDLNIIAGDTVAFSRGLERMSGTLKNGQKFDAWVRFTECYRKTNGRWLAIHDHISVPVDLDSGKAVLDLKP
;
A
#
# COMPACT_ATOMS: atom_id res chain seq x y z
N MET A 1 4.77 80.39 -29.23
CA MET A 1 4.39 79.02 -29.62
C MET A 1 5.07 78.04 -28.63
N LYS A 2 4.31 77.57 -27.66
CA LYS A 2 4.83 76.58 -26.63
C LYS A 2 4.28 75.19 -27.00
N LYS A 3 5.17 74.23 -27.34
CA LYS A 3 4.83 72.87 -27.64
C LYS A 3 4.79 72.07 -26.30
N PHE A 4 3.61 71.54 -25.95
CA PHE A 4 3.45 70.58 -24.86
C PHE A 4 3.78 69.21 -25.39
N PHE A 5 4.75 68.56 -24.79
CA PHE A 5 5.05 67.09 -24.92
C PHE A 5 4.23 66.36 -23.90
N SER A 6 3.31 65.52 -24.34
CA SER A 6 2.55 64.62 -23.49
C SER A 6 3.33 63.29 -23.38
N PHE A 7 3.79 62.96 -22.18
CA PHE A 7 4.41 61.66 -21.89
C PHE A 7 3.30 60.69 -21.44
N SER A 8 2.97 59.75 -22.29
CA SER A 8 2.10 58.62 -21.90
C SER A 8 2.94 57.56 -21.19
N VAL A 9 2.71 57.40 -19.89
CA VAL A 9 3.28 56.30 -19.10
C VAL A 9 2.41 55.08 -19.32
N LEU A 10 2.94 54.11 -20.03
CA LEU A 10 2.33 52.80 -20.23
C LEU A 10 2.67 51.92 -19.02
N THR A 11 1.75 51.75 -18.07
CA THR A 11 1.88 50.82 -16.94
C THR A 11 1.64 49.41 -17.40
N LEU A 12 2.71 48.63 -17.52
CA LEU A 12 2.66 47.17 -17.74
C LEU A 12 2.25 46.49 -16.44
N ALA A 13 0.99 46.06 -16.32
CA ALA A 13 0.56 45.21 -15.21
C ALA A 13 1.05 43.77 -15.44
N CYS A 14 2.15 43.40 -14.82
CA CYS A 14 2.58 42.01 -14.71
C CYS A 14 1.60 41.24 -13.81
N ALA A 15 0.66 40.53 -14.39
CA ALA A 15 -0.15 39.52 -13.68
C ALA A 15 0.73 38.31 -13.38
N SER A 16 1.38 38.31 -12.22
CA SER A 16 2.03 37.13 -11.69
C SER A 16 0.94 36.12 -11.29
N LEU A 17 0.72 35.10 -12.11
CA LEU A 17 -0.06 33.93 -11.75
C LEU A 17 0.64 33.26 -10.56
N LEU A 18 0.17 33.56 -9.36
CA LEU A 18 0.55 32.82 -8.16
C LEU A 18 0.03 31.39 -8.30
N TRP A 19 0.93 30.47 -8.67
CA TRP A 19 0.67 29.04 -8.61
C TRP A 19 0.55 28.65 -7.14
N ILE A 20 -0.69 28.65 -6.62
CA ILE A 20 -0.97 28.18 -5.27
C ILE A 20 -0.96 26.65 -5.33
N PRO A 21 0.01 25.96 -4.74
CA PRO A 21 -0.03 24.51 -4.68
C PRO A 21 -1.32 24.11 -3.94
N ARG A 22 -2.18 23.36 -4.62
CA ARG A 22 -3.43 22.86 -4.02
C ARG A 22 -3.05 22.02 -2.82
N ALA A 23 -3.44 22.46 -1.61
CA ALA A 23 -3.23 21.71 -0.40
C ALA A 23 -3.85 20.31 -0.58
N ARG A 24 -3.03 19.28 -0.47
CA ARG A 24 -3.49 17.90 -0.45
C ARG A 24 -4.34 17.71 0.79
N THR A 25 -5.50 17.08 0.66
CA THR A 25 -6.37 16.75 1.79
C THR A 25 -6.14 15.31 2.22
N ALA A 26 -6.36 14.99 3.49
CA ALA A 26 -6.31 13.62 4.00
C ALA A 26 -7.15 12.66 3.15
N ALA A 27 -8.32 13.10 2.68
CA ALA A 27 -9.18 12.31 1.79
C ALA A 27 -8.50 11.94 0.45
N ASN A 28 -7.66 12.84 -0.11
CA ASN A 28 -6.90 12.51 -1.32
C ASN A 28 -5.81 11.48 -1.03
N ASP A 29 -5.15 11.59 0.12
CA ASP A 29 -4.11 10.65 0.53
C ASP A 29 -4.69 9.26 0.85
N GLU A 30 -5.83 9.18 1.49
CA GLU A 30 -6.57 7.91 1.67
C GLU A 30 -6.97 7.27 0.34
N ALA A 31 -7.43 8.08 -0.63
CA ALA A 31 -7.75 7.58 -1.97
C ALA A 31 -6.51 7.05 -2.71
N GLU A 32 -5.35 7.70 -2.57
CA GLU A 32 -4.09 7.23 -3.16
C GLU A 32 -3.63 5.90 -2.54
N ILE A 33 -3.76 5.74 -1.22
CA ILE A 33 -3.43 4.49 -0.53
C ILE A 33 -4.40 3.38 -0.95
N ARG A 34 -5.69 3.68 -1.08
CA ARG A 34 -6.67 2.71 -1.60
C ARG A 34 -6.31 2.22 -2.99
N GLN A 35 -5.93 3.13 -3.90
CA GLN A 35 -5.47 2.76 -5.23
C GLN A 35 -4.16 1.93 -5.19
N LEU A 36 -3.30 2.17 -4.20
CA LEU A 36 -2.09 1.38 -3.99
C LEU A 36 -2.44 -0.06 -3.62
N LEU A 37 -3.36 -0.26 -2.67
CA LEU A 37 -3.88 -1.58 -2.29
C LEU A 37 -4.59 -2.28 -3.47
N ASP A 38 -5.36 -1.55 -4.27
CA ASP A 38 -6.02 -2.10 -5.47
C ASP A 38 -5.00 -2.59 -6.50
N ARG A 39 -3.88 -1.85 -6.70
CA ARG A 39 -2.78 -2.28 -7.58
C ARG A 39 -2.10 -3.52 -7.05
N TRP A 40 -1.83 -3.56 -5.74
CA TRP A 40 -1.27 -4.74 -5.09
C TRP A 40 -2.16 -5.96 -5.28
N ALA A 41 -3.46 -5.85 -4.97
CA ALA A 41 -4.40 -6.95 -5.13
C ALA A 41 -4.50 -7.45 -6.57
N LYS A 42 -4.44 -6.54 -7.56
CA LYS A 42 -4.40 -6.90 -8.98
C LYS A 42 -3.12 -7.67 -9.33
N ALA A 43 -1.97 -7.19 -8.88
CA ALA A 43 -0.68 -7.84 -9.09
C ALA A 43 -0.64 -9.22 -8.42
N PHE A 44 -1.20 -9.32 -7.21
CA PHE A 44 -1.25 -10.57 -6.45
C PHE A 44 -2.09 -11.63 -7.17
N ARG A 45 -3.30 -11.27 -7.65
CA ARG A 45 -4.15 -12.17 -8.47
C ARG A 45 -3.44 -12.63 -9.73
N ALA A 46 -2.65 -11.75 -10.34
CA ALA A 46 -1.84 -12.06 -11.53
C ALA A 46 -0.54 -12.82 -11.21
N ARG A 47 -0.20 -12.99 -9.93
CA ARG A 47 1.08 -13.53 -9.45
C ARG A 47 2.28 -12.74 -9.99
N ASP A 48 2.10 -11.44 -10.18
CA ASP A 48 3.14 -10.51 -10.62
C ASP A 48 3.93 -10.02 -9.41
N LEU A 49 5.03 -10.72 -9.09
CA LEU A 49 5.88 -10.40 -7.96
C LEU A 49 6.42 -8.96 -8.01
N ASN A 50 6.77 -8.46 -9.19
CA ASN A 50 7.27 -7.10 -9.32
C ASN A 50 6.15 -6.07 -9.07
N GLY A 51 4.95 -6.34 -9.55
CA GLY A 51 3.76 -5.53 -9.28
C GLY A 51 3.43 -5.51 -7.78
N ILE A 52 3.47 -6.65 -7.10
CA ILE A 52 3.30 -6.77 -5.65
C ILE A 52 4.32 -5.89 -4.93
N MET A 53 5.60 -6.08 -5.24
CA MET A 53 6.68 -5.36 -4.56
C MET A 53 6.73 -3.86 -4.88
N SER A 54 6.05 -3.40 -5.93
CA SER A 54 6.07 -1.99 -6.36
C SER A 54 5.44 -1.02 -5.35
N ILE A 55 4.67 -1.51 -4.39
CA ILE A 55 4.04 -0.70 -3.35
C ILE A 55 4.94 -0.51 -2.12
N TYR A 56 5.96 -1.35 -1.95
CA TYR A 56 6.84 -1.34 -0.79
C TYR A 56 8.04 -0.41 -0.98
N GLU A 57 8.51 0.14 0.14
CA GLU A 57 9.71 0.96 0.14
C GLU A 57 10.95 0.09 -0.11
N PRO A 58 11.81 0.44 -1.08
CA PRO A 58 13.02 -0.31 -1.36
C PRO A 58 14.06 -0.15 -0.22
N GLY A 59 14.96 -1.12 -0.10
CA GLY A 59 16.05 -1.12 0.85
C GLY A 59 15.70 -1.75 2.21
N GLN A 60 16.42 -1.35 3.25
CA GLN A 60 16.37 -2.00 4.57
C GLN A 60 15.31 -1.44 5.52
N ALA A 61 14.63 -0.35 5.15
CA ALA A 61 13.65 0.29 6.02
C ALA A 61 12.31 -0.49 6.11
N LEU A 62 12.04 -1.35 5.14
CA LEU A 62 10.87 -2.24 5.16
C LEU A 62 11.05 -3.31 6.22
N VAL A 63 10.04 -3.48 7.07
CA VAL A 63 9.94 -4.60 8.02
C VAL A 63 8.55 -5.22 7.89
N SER A 64 8.48 -6.53 7.74
CA SER A 64 7.21 -7.25 7.72
C SER A 64 7.15 -8.30 8.83
N PHE A 65 5.97 -8.41 9.44
CA PHE A 65 5.58 -9.49 10.37
C PHE A 65 4.56 -10.36 9.67
N ASP A 66 5.00 -11.51 9.20
CA ASP A 66 4.11 -12.47 8.55
C ASP A 66 3.66 -13.55 9.55
N ILE A 67 2.66 -14.36 9.15
CA ILE A 67 2.17 -15.48 9.93
C ILE A 67 3.10 -16.69 9.91
N VAL A 68 4.10 -16.69 9.04
CA VAL A 68 5.11 -17.74 8.91
C VAL A 68 6.45 -17.29 9.50
N ALA A 69 7.31 -18.26 9.82
CA ALA A 69 8.68 -17.98 10.27
C ALA A 69 9.51 -17.36 9.14
N PRO A 70 10.44 -16.44 9.48
CA PRO A 70 10.92 -16.04 10.81
C PRO A 70 9.97 -15.04 11.51
N LEU A 71 10.33 -14.57 12.73
CA LEU A 71 9.53 -13.56 13.46
C LEU A 71 9.34 -12.24 12.67
N GLN A 72 10.26 -11.92 11.78
CA GLN A 72 10.20 -10.74 10.92
C GLN A 72 11.06 -10.91 9.68
N TYR A 73 10.65 -10.27 8.61
CA TYR A 73 11.43 -10.06 7.41
C TYR A 73 11.95 -8.62 7.43
N VAL A 74 13.26 -8.44 7.35
CA VAL A 74 13.90 -7.11 7.34
C VAL A 74 14.49 -6.84 5.97
N GLY A 75 14.02 -5.77 5.35
CA GLY A 75 14.43 -5.31 4.03
C GLY A 75 13.60 -5.88 2.88
N PHE A 76 13.60 -5.10 1.81
CA PHE A 76 12.81 -5.35 0.60
C PHE A 76 13.07 -6.74 -0.02
N GLU A 77 14.34 -7.15 -0.13
CA GLU A 77 14.69 -8.42 -0.79
C GLU A 77 14.28 -9.64 0.06
N ALA A 78 14.34 -9.52 1.39
CA ALA A 78 13.88 -10.60 2.27
C ALA A 78 12.37 -10.81 2.13
N TYR A 79 11.58 -9.73 2.11
CA TYR A 79 10.12 -9.82 1.97
C TYR A 79 9.71 -10.21 0.55
N LYS A 80 10.45 -9.77 -0.47
CA LYS A 80 10.25 -10.23 -1.85
C LYS A 80 10.43 -11.73 -2.00
N LYS A 81 11.43 -12.29 -1.32
CA LYS A 81 11.66 -13.74 -1.31
C LYS A 81 10.50 -14.49 -0.65
N ASP A 82 9.98 -14.00 0.45
CA ASP A 82 8.82 -14.56 1.13
C ASP A 82 7.59 -14.60 0.21
N TYR A 83 7.27 -13.48 -0.46
CA TYR A 83 6.22 -13.45 -1.47
C TYR A 83 6.43 -14.46 -2.60
N GLN A 84 7.66 -14.60 -3.09
CA GLN A 84 7.98 -15.58 -4.14
C GLN A 84 7.69 -17.00 -3.65
N GLU A 85 8.14 -17.34 -2.43
CA GLU A 85 7.94 -18.66 -1.83
C GLU A 85 6.45 -18.95 -1.61
N PHE A 86 5.67 -17.95 -1.17
CA PHE A 86 4.23 -18.07 -1.04
C PHE A 86 3.53 -18.30 -2.39
N LEU A 87 3.80 -17.46 -3.40
CA LEU A 87 3.21 -17.57 -4.73
C LEU A 87 3.55 -18.89 -5.40
N ASP A 88 4.74 -19.43 -5.15
CA ASP A 88 5.20 -20.68 -5.72
C ASP A 88 4.45 -21.92 -5.21
N GLN A 89 3.71 -21.77 -4.11
CA GLN A 89 2.87 -22.87 -3.59
C GLN A 89 1.60 -23.09 -4.42
N PHE A 90 1.16 -22.08 -5.20
CA PHE A 90 -0.11 -22.12 -5.90
C PHE A 90 0.01 -22.57 -7.35
N GLN A 91 -1.05 -23.22 -7.83
CA GLN A 91 -1.33 -23.41 -9.25
C GLN A 91 -2.56 -22.58 -9.65
N GLY A 92 -2.48 -21.89 -10.80
CA GLY A 92 -3.56 -21.03 -11.25
C GLY A 92 -3.70 -19.70 -10.49
N PRO A 93 -4.84 -19.03 -10.61
CA PRO A 93 -5.07 -17.72 -9.98
C PRO A 93 -5.24 -17.82 -8.47
N ILE A 94 -4.90 -16.73 -7.81
CA ILE A 94 -5.16 -16.49 -6.39
C ILE A 94 -6.19 -15.36 -6.32
N GLU A 95 -7.23 -15.52 -5.50
CA GLU A 95 -8.22 -14.48 -5.25
C GLU A 95 -7.86 -13.73 -3.97
N VAL A 96 -8.11 -12.43 -3.98
CA VAL A 96 -7.94 -11.53 -2.83
C VAL A 96 -9.21 -10.74 -2.61
N GLU A 97 -9.68 -10.68 -1.38
CA GLU A 97 -10.84 -9.89 -0.95
C GLU A 97 -10.48 -9.11 0.31
N TYR A 98 -10.87 -7.83 0.37
CA TYR A 98 -10.76 -7.02 1.58
C TYR A 98 -12.13 -6.85 2.23
N ARG A 99 -12.16 -6.89 3.58
CA ARG A 99 -13.33 -6.54 4.38
C ARG A 99 -12.92 -5.60 5.52
N ASP A 100 -13.81 -4.69 5.85
CA ASP A 100 -13.62 -3.70 6.91
C ASP A 100 -12.36 -2.85 6.74
N LEU A 101 -11.95 -2.62 5.49
CA LEU A 101 -10.78 -1.81 5.15
C LEU A 101 -10.98 -0.37 5.62
N ASN A 102 -10.14 0.05 6.54
CA ASN A 102 -10.07 1.40 7.06
C ASN A 102 -8.67 1.96 6.79
N ILE A 103 -8.60 3.19 6.27
CA ILE A 103 -7.36 3.89 5.97
C ILE A 103 -7.39 5.21 6.73
N ILE A 104 -6.30 5.53 7.42
CA ILE A 104 -6.12 6.81 8.11
C ILE A 104 -4.81 7.40 7.63
N ALA A 105 -4.88 8.57 6.99
CA ALA A 105 -3.75 9.26 6.43
C ALA A 105 -3.47 10.58 7.17
N GLY A 106 -2.21 10.77 7.56
CA GLY A 106 -1.64 12.05 7.96
C GLY A 106 -0.83 12.67 6.81
N ASP A 107 -0.01 13.67 7.11
CA ASP A 107 0.74 14.40 6.08
C ASP A 107 1.85 13.56 5.43
N THR A 108 2.56 12.75 6.23
CA THR A 108 3.74 12.00 5.79
C THR A 108 3.71 10.52 6.16
N VAL A 109 2.81 10.14 7.08
CA VAL A 109 2.61 8.76 7.52
C VAL A 109 1.13 8.43 7.50
N ALA A 110 0.83 7.17 7.21
CA ALA A 110 -0.52 6.64 7.18
C ALA A 110 -0.51 5.18 7.63
N PHE A 111 -1.69 4.65 7.93
CA PHE A 111 -1.87 3.22 8.10
C PHE A 111 -3.21 2.77 7.54
N SER A 112 -3.27 1.51 7.14
CA SER A 112 -4.51 0.80 6.87
C SER A 112 -4.62 -0.42 7.77
N ARG A 113 -5.85 -0.87 7.99
CA ARG A 113 -6.16 -2.11 8.69
C ARG A 113 -7.44 -2.72 8.13
N GLY A 114 -7.56 -4.01 8.28
CA GLY A 114 -8.77 -4.71 7.85
C GLY A 114 -8.60 -6.22 7.95
N LEU A 115 -9.53 -6.91 7.31
CA LEU A 115 -9.47 -8.33 7.07
C LEU A 115 -9.17 -8.56 5.60
N GLU A 116 -8.29 -9.51 5.33
CA GLU A 116 -7.93 -9.91 3.99
C GLU A 116 -8.17 -11.41 3.84
N ARG A 117 -8.85 -11.79 2.77
CA ARG A 117 -9.00 -13.18 2.37
C ARG A 117 -8.11 -13.47 1.19
N MET A 118 -7.38 -14.54 1.31
CA MET A 118 -6.69 -15.14 0.18
C MET A 118 -7.23 -16.54 -0.08
N SER A 119 -7.52 -16.87 -1.35
CA SER A 119 -7.97 -18.19 -1.71
C SER A 119 -7.41 -18.63 -3.05
N GLY A 120 -7.21 -19.94 -3.22
CA GLY A 120 -6.65 -20.50 -4.44
C GLY A 120 -6.51 -22.01 -4.36
N THR A 121 -5.79 -22.58 -5.33
CA THR A 121 -5.48 -24.01 -5.34
C THR A 121 -3.97 -24.20 -5.24
N LEU A 122 -3.52 -24.94 -4.25
CA LEU A 122 -2.11 -25.28 -4.08
C LEU A 122 -1.65 -26.30 -5.14
N LYS A 123 -0.35 -26.37 -5.42
CA LYS A 123 0.25 -27.32 -6.39
C LYS A 123 -0.04 -28.78 -6.06
N ASN A 124 -0.30 -29.10 -4.78
CA ASN A 124 -0.70 -30.43 -4.34
C ASN A 124 -2.22 -30.73 -4.54
N GLY A 125 -2.95 -29.80 -5.13
CA GLY A 125 -4.40 -29.90 -5.39
C GLY A 125 -5.31 -29.47 -4.25
N GLN A 126 -4.76 -29.18 -3.05
CA GLN A 126 -5.55 -28.73 -1.90
C GLN A 126 -6.05 -27.30 -2.13
N LYS A 127 -7.24 -27.01 -1.57
CA LYS A 127 -7.78 -25.65 -1.55
C LYS A 127 -7.18 -24.89 -0.37
N PHE A 128 -6.72 -23.68 -0.67
CA PHE A 128 -6.35 -22.68 0.32
C PHE A 128 -7.46 -21.65 0.40
N ASP A 129 -7.93 -21.31 1.59
CA ASP A 129 -8.95 -20.28 1.82
C ASP A 129 -8.79 -19.81 3.27
N ALA A 130 -8.21 -18.66 3.48
CA ALA A 130 -7.94 -18.12 4.80
C ALA A 130 -8.26 -16.63 4.87
N TRP A 131 -8.84 -16.20 6.00
CA TRP A 131 -8.94 -14.82 6.41
C TRP A 131 -7.82 -14.48 7.40
N VAL A 132 -7.15 -13.38 7.15
CA VAL A 132 -6.11 -12.84 8.03
C VAL A 132 -6.47 -11.42 8.47
N ARG A 133 -5.90 -10.97 9.57
CA ARG A 133 -5.90 -9.56 9.96
C ARG A 133 -4.65 -8.94 9.41
N PHE A 134 -4.78 -7.77 8.80
CA PHE A 134 -3.62 -7.03 8.33
C PHE A 134 -3.59 -5.61 8.92
N THR A 135 -2.40 -5.10 9.10
CA THR A 135 -2.12 -3.70 9.37
C THR A 135 -0.91 -3.31 8.53
N GLU A 136 -1.07 -2.31 7.70
CA GLU A 136 0.01 -1.83 6.84
C GLU A 136 0.27 -0.36 7.13
N CYS A 137 1.55 0.01 7.33
CA CYS A 137 1.96 1.38 7.57
C CYS A 137 2.68 1.92 6.34
N TYR A 138 2.39 3.18 6.04
CA TYR A 138 2.91 3.85 4.85
C TYR A 138 3.69 5.09 5.22
N ARG A 139 4.66 5.42 4.39
CA ARG A 139 5.38 6.69 4.41
C ARG A 139 5.29 7.37 3.04
N LYS A 140 5.12 8.70 3.07
CA LYS A 140 5.15 9.48 1.85
C LYS A 140 6.59 9.86 1.53
N THR A 141 7.17 9.25 0.51
CA THR A 141 8.54 9.47 0.03
C THR A 141 8.49 10.12 -1.34
N ASN A 142 9.06 11.33 -1.49
CA ASN A 142 9.05 12.09 -2.75
C ASN A 142 7.63 12.26 -3.34
N GLY A 143 6.64 12.52 -2.48
CA GLY A 143 5.25 12.73 -2.88
C GLY A 143 4.47 11.45 -3.21
N ARG A 144 5.05 10.27 -3.01
CA ARG A 144 4.43 8.95 -3.26
C ARG A 144 4.28 8.19 -1.95
N TRP A 145 3.15 7.54 -1.76
CA TRP A 145 2.95 6.60 -0.66
C TRP A 145 3.62 5.27 -0.97
N LEU A 146 4.40 4.76 0.00
CA LEU A 146 5.02 3.43 -0.03
C LEU A 146 4.80 2.74 1.31
N ALA A 147 4.53 1.44 1.29
CA ALA A 147 4.46 0.62 2.48
C ALA A 147 5.85 0.41 3.07
N ILE A 148 5.97 0.67 4.37
CA ILE A 148 7.23 0.52 5.14
C ILE A 148 7.13 -0.55 6.22
N HIS A 149 5.92 -0.97 6.53
CA HIS A 149 5.65 -2.06 7.47
C HIS A 149 4.37 -2.76 7.06
N ASP A 150 4.41 -4.06 7.13
CA ASP A 150 3.26 -4.94 6.95
C ASP A 150 3.17 -5.89 8.13
N HIS A 151 1.96 -6.11 8.64
CA HIS A 151 1.72 -7.04 9.74
C HIS A 151 0.49 -7.87 9.43
N ILE A 152 0.74 -9.13 9.17
CA ILE A 152 -0.29 -10.14 8.95
C ILE A 152 -0.40 -11.01 10.21
N SER A 153 -1.61 -11.31 10.63
CA SER A 153 -1.83 -12.15 11.80
C SER A 153 -3.11 -12.96 11.72
N VAL A 154 -3.13 -14.05 12.46
CA VAL A 154 -4.31 -14.90 12.67
C VAL A 154 -4.53 -15.10 14.17
N PRO A 155 -5.76 -15.42 14.62
CA PRO A 155 -5.99 -15.85 15.99
C PRO A 155 -5.27 -17.17 16.30
N VAL A 156 -4.89 -17.35 17.56
CA VAL A 156 -4.33 -18.59 18.09
C VAL A 156 -5.27 -19.15 19.14
N ASP A 157 -5.59 -20.43 19.05
CA ASP A 157 -6.25 -21.16 20.12
C ASP A 157 -5.25 -21.40 21.26
N LEU A 158 -5.51 -20.81 22.41
CA LEU A 158 -4.57 -20.83 23.53
C LEU A 158 -4.43 -22.19 24.19
N ASP A 159 -5.43 -23.06 24.10
CA ASP A 159 -5.40 -24.38 24.70
C ASP A 159 -4.53 -25.35 23.88
N SER A 160 -4.64 -25.28 22.57
CA SER A 160 -3.89 -26.15 21.65
C SER A 160 -2.59 -25.50 21.11
N GLY A 161 -2.43 -24.17 21.21
CA GLY A 161 -1.34 -23.42 20.62
C GLY A 161 -1.41 -23.33 19.08
N LYS A 162 -2.53 -23.71 18.46
CA LYS A 162 -2.66 -23.76 17.00
C LYS A 162 -3.24 -22.47 16.43
N ALA A 163 -2.75 -22.09 15.24
CA ALA A 163 -3.35 -21.02 14.45
C ALA A 163 -4.78 -21.44 14.01
N VAL A 164 -5.72 -20.50 14.09
CA VAL A 164 -7.12 -20.69 13.68
C VAL A 164 -7.31 -20.02 12.32
N LEU A 165 -7.29 -20.82 11.25
CA LEU A 165 -7.31 -20.33 9.86
C LEU A 165 -8.70 -20.42 9.20
N ASP A 166 -9.66 -21.06 9.84
CA ASP A 166 -11.00 -21.34 9.30
C ASP A 166 -12.07 -20.33 9.75
N LEU A 167 -11.69 -19.32 10.52
CA LEU A 167 -12.58 -18.24 10.92
C LEU A 167 -13.00 -17.41 9.70
N LYS A 168 -14.28 -17.00 9.72
CA LYS A 168 -14.87 -16.13 8.68
C LYS A 168 -15.54 -14.95 9.36
N PRO A 169 -15.42 -13.71 8.80
CA PRO A 169 -16.10 -12.54 9.32
C PRO A 169 -17.58 -12.54 9.01
#